data_2f3addd97d159ed4cbc67986244ce590
#
_entry.id   2f3addd97d159ed4cbc67986244ce590
#
_cell.length_a   1.000
_cell.length_b   1.000
_cell.length_c   1.000
_cell.angle_alpha   90.00
_cell.angle_beta   90.00
_cell.angle_gamma   90.00
#
_symmetry.space_group_name_H-M   'P 1'
#
loop_
_entity.id
_entity.type
_entity.pdbx_description
1 polymer ?
#
loop_
_entity_poly.entity_id
_entity_poly.type
_entity_poly.pdbx_seq_one_letter_code
_entity_poly.pdbx_strand_id
1 'polypeptide(L)'
;IAMVAGVPAGALLGTALGWRATFWAVAFLCVPAAIGILTGIRPQPRDTQDEANDGLSLAFELAQLRVPRLFTAMLLAALVNGGTFAAFTFLAPVVTGTAGLGQVWISVALVLFGIGSFMGVSIAGRLSDQHPRMLLVVAAPLLLVGWLLLAVLAGHSVPLLVLVFLLGMLAFAVGSTMIARVLYAASKAPTMGGSYATAALNIGAAAGPALGAVSLESSSN
;
A
#
# COMPACT_ATOMS: atom_id res chain seq x y z
N ILE A 1 0.60 2.62 -11.03
CA ILE A 1 0.47 1.85 -12.30
C ILE A 1 0.48 0.35 -12.01
N ALA A 2 1.44 -0.19 -11.25
CA ALA A 2 1.54 -1.64 -10.97
C ALA A 2 0.27 -2.23 -10.35
N MET A 3 -0.35 -1.57 -9.37
CA MET A 3 -1.61 -2.03 -8.76
C MET A 3 -2.82 -1.88 -9.71
N VAL A 4 -2.85 -0.84 -10.54
CA VAL A 4 -3.96 -0.59 -11.48
C VAL A 4 -3.98 -1.61 -12.62
N ALA A 5 -2.82 -1.91 -13.19
CA ALA A 5 -2.69 -2.79 -14.34
C ALA A 5 -2.18 -4.19 -13.96
N GLY A 6 -1.25 -4.28 -13.01
CA GLY A 6 -0.57 -5.53 -12.66
C GLY A 6 -1.48 -6.58 -12.03
N VAL A 7 -2.33 -6.18 -11.08
CA VAL A 7 -3.21 -7.13 -10.38
C VAL A 7 -4.30 -7.69 -11.32
N PRO A 8 -5.08 -6.86 -12.05
CA PRO A 8 -6.04 -7.36 -13.02
C PRO A 8 -5.41 -8.15 -14.17
N ALA A 9 -4.28 -7.67 -14.72
CA ALA A 9 -3.56 -8.39 -15.77
C ALA A 9 -3.03 -9.74 -15.27
N GLY A 10 -2.49 -9.79 -14.05
CA GLY A 10 -2.06 -11.02 -13.40
C GLY A 10 -3.21 -12.02 -13.20
N ALA A 11 -4.37 -11.54 -12.78
CA ALA A 11 -5.56 -12.38 -12.63
C ALA A 11 -6.03 -12.93 -13.98
N LEU A 12 -6.09 -12.10 -15.02
CA LEU A 12 -6.47 -12.53 -16.37
C LEU A 12 -5.48 -13.52 -16.98
N LEU A 13 -4.17 -13.26 -16.83
CA LEU A 13 -3.13 -14.20 -17.29
C LEU A 13 -3.19 -15.52 -16.52
N GLY A 14 -3.43 -15.45 -15.22
CA GLY A 14 -3.54 -16.64 -14.38
C GLY A 14 -4.72 -17.53 -14.76
N THR A 15 -5.87 -16.93 -15.11
CA THR A 15 -7.07 -17.67 -15.56
C THR A 15 -6.94 -18.20 -16.99
N ALA A 16 -6.29 -17.45 -17.90
CA ALA A 16 -6.19 -17.83 -19.32
C ALA A 16 -5.04 -18.82 -19.60
N LEU A 17 -3.88 -18.62 -18.98
CA LEU A 17 -2.64 -19.34 -19.29
C LEU A 17 -2.06 -20.11 -18.08
N GLY A 18 -2.78 -20.08 -16.96
CA GLY A 18 -2.35 -20.68 -15.71
C GLY A 18 -1.40 -19.78 -14.88
N TRP A 19 -1.35 -20.03 -13.59
CA TRP A 19 -0.61 -19.21 -12.62
C TRP A 19 0.89 -19.06 -12.93
N ARG A 20 1.51 -20.07 -13.57
CA ARG A 20 2.94 -20.04 -13.96
C ARG A 20 3.22 -18.96 -15.01
N ALA A 21 2.29 -18.71 -15.93
CA ALA A 21 2.44 -17.69 -16.96
C ALA A 21 2.53 -16.27 -16.36
N THR A 22 1.84 -16.01 -15.26
CA THR A 22 1.91 -14.74 -14.55
C THR A 22 3.32 -14.48 -14.02
N PHE A 23 3.98 -15.49 -13.43
CA PHE A 23 5.36 -15.36 -12.95
C PHE A 23 6.35 -15.13 -14.10
N TRP A 24 6.20 -15.86 -15.21
CA TRP A 24 7.03 -15.64 -16.39
C TRP A 24 6.86 -14.24 -16.99
N ALA A 25 5.64 -13.74 -17.06
CA ALA A 25 5.36 -12.38 -17.54
C ALA A 25 6.05 -11.33 -16.66
N VAL A 26 5.98 -11.47 -15.33
CA VAL A 26 6.69 -10.59 -14.39
C VAL A 26 8.21 -10.70 -14.58
N ALA A 27 8.75 -11.92 -14.69
CA ALA A 27 10.18 -12.14 -14.92
C ALA A 27 10.66 -11.42 -16.19
N PHE A 28 9.94 -11.56 -17.31
CA PHE A 28 10.27 -10.87 -18.57
C PHE A 28 10.19 -9.34 -18.44
N LEU A 29 9.22 -8.81 -17.69
CA LEU A 29 9.11 -7.37 -17.44
C LEU A 29 10.24 -6.83 -16.53
N CYS A 30 10.84 -7.68 -15.71
CA CYS A 30 11.98 -7.29 -14.88
C CYS A 30 13.30 -7.18 -15.67
N VAL A 31 13.42 -7.87 -16.81
CA VAL A 31 14.67 -7.86 -17.62
C VAL A 31 15.05 -6.44 -18.08
N PRO A 32 14.16 -5.67 -18.76
CA PRO A 32 14.51 -4.31 -19.18
C PRO A 32 14.79 -3.39 -17.98
N ALA A 33 14.10 -3.57 -16.85
CA ALA A 33 14.38 -2.82 -15.64
C ALA A 33 15.78 -3.14 -15.10
N ALA A 34 16.15 -4.43 -15.05
CA ALA A 34 17.48 -4.86 -14.63
C ALA A 34 18.59 -4.29 -15.56
N ILE A 35 18.38 -4.35 -16.88
CA ILE A 35 19.30 -3.76 -17.86
C ILE A 35 19.41 -2.24 -17.63
N GLY A 36 18.29 -1.54 -17.44
CA GLY A 36 18.27 -0.10 -17.17
C GLY A 36 19.05 0.29 -15.91
N ILE A 37 18.93 -0.52 -14.85
CA ILE A 37 19.67 -0.33 -13.61
C ILE A 37 21.19 -0.54 -13.85
N LEU A 38 21.55 -1.65 -14.50
CA LEU A 38 22.97 -1.99 -14.75
C LEU A 38 23.66 -0.98 -15.67
N THR A 39 22.94 -0.41 -16.64
CA THR A 39 23.50 0.56 -17.59
C THR A 39 23.41 2.01 -17.10
N GLY A 40 22.40 2.33 -16.27
CA GLY A 40 22.11 3.68 -15.82
C GLY A 40 22.80 4.07 -14.50
N ILE A 41 23.12 3.10 -13.64
CA ILE A 41 23.84 3.37 -12.40
C ILE A 41 25.34 3.42 -12.70
N ARG A 42 25.85 4.64 -12.88
CA ARG A 42 27.31 4.86 -12.87
C ARG A 42 27.78 4.77 -11.42
N PRO A 43 28.91 4.04 -11.16
CA PRO A 43 29.56 4.11 -9.86
C PRO A 43 29.94 5.57 -9.60
N GLN A 44 29.27 6.20 -8.66
CA GLN A 44 29.66 7.52 -8.23
C GLN A 44 30.94 7.37 -7.41
N PRO A 45 32.03 8.12 -7.72
CA PRO A 45 33.19 8.14 -6.84
C PRO A 45 32.69 8.46 -5.42
N ARG A 46 33.08 7.65 -4.45
CA ARG A 46 32.80 7.93 -3.04
C ARG A 46 33.50 9.24 -2.72
N ASP A 47 32.76 10.34 -2.63
CA ASP A 47 33.30 11.60 -2.16
C ASP A 47 33.71 11.39 -0.71
N THR A 48 34.87 11.94 -0.32
CA THR A 48 35.40 11.91 1.05
C THR A 48 34.48 12.56 2.08
N GLN A 49 33.41 13.24 1.65
CA GLN A 49 32.31 13.70 2.49
C GLN A 49 31.36 12.57 2.94
N ASP A 50 31.30 11.45 2.21
CA ASP A 50 30.54 10.28 2.64
C ASP A 50 31.20 9.56 3.81
N GLU A 51 32.54 9.63 3.92
CA GLU A 51 33.27 9.07 5.09
C GLU A 51 32.98 9.83 6.40
N ALA A 52 32.66 11.12 6.32
CA ALA A 52 32.22 11.89 7.50
C ALA A 52 30.78 11.57 7.92
N ASN A 53 29.95 11.09 6.98
CA ASN A 53 28.59 10.61 7.26
C ASN A 53 28.53 9.13 7.65
N ASP A 54 29.52 8.31 7.29
CA ASP A 54 29.67 6.93 7.80
C ASP A 54 29.93 6.89 9.32
N GLY A 55 30.19 8.04 9.95
CA GLY A 55 30.28 8.21 11.41
C GLY A 55 28.93 8.16 12.16
N LEU A 56 27.77 8.22 11.47
CA LEU A 56 26.50 7.92 12.09
C LEU A 56 26.37 6.38 12.17
N SER A 57 26.85 5.85 13.29
CA SER A 57 26.76 4.41 13.60
C SER A 57 25.35 3.91 13.29
N LEU A 58 25.24 2.78 12.58
CA LEU A 58 23.98 2.06 12.33
C LEU A 58 23.16 1.93 13.63
N ALA A 59 23.85 1.76 14.77
CA ALA A 59 23.25 1.74 16.09
C ALA A 59 22.55 3.07 16.43
N PHE A 60 23.09 4.21 16.03
CA PHE A 60 22.44 5.52 16.26
C PHE A 60 21.18 5.65 15.40
N GLU A 61 21.23 5.26 14.13
CA GLU A 61 20.04 5.28 13.27
C GLU A 61 18.96 4.33 13.79
N LEU A 62 19.33 3.11 14.20
CA LEU A 62 18.39 2.15 14.81
C LEU A 62 17.81 2.68 16.14
N ALA A 63 18.58 3.44 16.92
CA ALA A 63 18.08 4.08 18.12
C ALA A 63 16.97 5.11 17.85
N GLN A 64 16.88 5.65 16.62
CA GLN A 64 15.78 6.55 16.22
C GLN A 64 14.41 5.86 16.28
N LEU A 65 14.32 4.54 16.21
CA LEU A 65 13.07 3.79 16.44
C LEU A 65 12.47 4.05 17.83
N ARG A 66 13.28 4.43 18.80
CA ARG A 66 12.83 4.80 20.16
C ARG A 66 12.23 6.20 20.23
N VAL A 67 12.37 7.00 19.16
CA VAL A 67 11.79 8.35 19.11
C VAL A 67 10.27 8.22 18.92
N PRO A 68 9.44 8.69 19.87
CA PRO A 68 7.99 8.48 19.83
C PRO A 68 7.34 8.98 18.54
N ARG A 69 7.86 10.07 17.98
CA ARG A 69 7.35 10.66 16.74
C ARG A 69 7.51 9.73 15.53
N LEU A 70 8.67 9.08 15.41
CA LEU A 70 8.93 8.12 14.34
C LEU A 70 8.11 6.85 14.54
N PHE A 71 8.14 6.30 15.75
CA PHE A 71 7.37 5.09 16.08
C PHE A 71 5.88 5.27 15.84
N THR A 72 5.30 6.39 16.28
CA THR A 72 3.87 6.68 16.04
C THR A 72 3.55 6.82 14.56
N ALA A 73 4.41 7.47 13.76
CA ALA A 73 4.22 7.59 12.32
C ALA A 73 4.26 6.21 11.63
N MET A 74 5.21 5.35 12.02
CA MET A 74 5.33 3.98 11.51
C MET A 74 4.11 3.12 11.91
N LEU A 75 3.66 3.22 13.16
CA LEU A 75 2.49 2.49 13.65
C LEU A 75 1.23 2.89 12.88
N LEU A 76 1.00 4.20 12.70
CA LEU A 76 -0.14 4.69 11.92
C LEU A 76 -0.07 4.23 10.44
N ALA A 77 1.12 4.26 9.83
CA ALA A 77 1.33 3.74 8.48
C ALA A 77 1.01 2.24 8.40
N ALA A 78 1.46 1.45 9.38
CA ALA A 78 1.19 0.02 9.46
C ALA A 78 -0.31 -0.27 9.64
N LEU A 79 -1.01 0.47 10.52
CA LEU A 79 -2.44 0.29 10.75
C LEU A 79 -3.29 0.61 9.51
N VAL A 80 -3.02 1.75 8.85
CA VAL A 80 -3.72 2.13 7.62
C VAL A 80 -3.48 1.10 6.52
N ASN A 81 -2.23 0.67 6.35
CA ASN A 81 -1.89 -0.33 5.34
C ASN A 81 -2.48 -1.69 5.68
N GLY A 82 -2.49 -2.08 6.96
CA GLY A 82 -3.08 -3.32 7.45
C GLY A 82 -4.58 -3.39 7.17
N GLY A 83 -5.33 -2.34 7.51
CA GLY A 83 -6.76 -2.25 7.18
C GLY A 83 -7.03 -2.34 5.68
N THR A 84 -6.21 -1.65 4.88
CA THR A 84 -6.32 -1.67 3.42
C THR A 84 -6.09 -3.07 2.85
N PHE A 85 -5.02 -3.75 3.27
CA PHE A 85 -4.69 -5.08 2.78
C PHE A 85 -5.61 -6.18 3.33
N ALA A 86 -6.13 -6.02 4.56
CA ALA A 86 -7.18 -6.89 5.07
C ALA A 86 -8.40 -6.86 4.14
N ALA A 87 -8.95 -5.68 3.88
CA ALA A 87 -10.10 -5.54 3.01
C ALA A 87 -9.83 -5.98 1.56
N PHE A 88 -8.64 -5.66 1.03
CA PHE A 88 -8.23 -6.07 -0.32
C PHE A 88 -8.15 -7.59 -0.46
N THR A 89 -7.62 -8.29 0.54
CA THR A 89 -7.49 -9.76 0.53
C THR A 89 -8.84 -10.45 0.50
N PHE A 90 -9.82 -9.91 1.22
CA PHE A 90 -11.19 -10.47 1.29
C PHE A 90 -12.16 -9.87 0.28
N LEU A 91 -11.68 -9.03 -0.64
CA LEU A 91 -12.53 -8.40 -1.66
C LEU A 91 -13.23 -9.43 -2.56
N ALA A 92 -12.52 -10.47 -3.00
CA ALA A 92 -13.08 -11.51 -3.86
C ALA A 92 -14.24 -12.28 -3.18
N PRO A 93 -14.12 -12.81 -1.95
CA PRO A 93 -15.23 -13.38 -1.20
C PRO A 93 -16.39 -12.42 -0.98
N VAL A 94 -16.14 -11.13 -0.74
CA VAL A 94 -17.20 -10.13 -0.57
C VAL A 94 -17.97 -9.91 -1.86
N VAL A 95 -17.28 -9.81 -3.00
CA VAL A 95 -17.91 -9.61 -4.32
C VAL A 95 -18.78 -10.82 -4.70
N THR A 96 -18.27 -12.03 -4.53
CA THR A 96 -18.99 -13.25 -4.98
C THR A 96 -19.94 -13.81 -3.93
N GLY A 97 -19.56 -13.80 -2.67
CA GLY A 97 -20.35 -14.37 -1.58
C GLY A 97 -21.40 -13.39 -1.05
N THR A 98 -20.98 -12.19 -0.61
CA THR A 98 -21.86 -11.22 0.03
C THR A 98 -22.73 -10.46 -0.97
N ALA A 99 -22.14 -9.96 -2.06
CA ALA A 99 -22.87 -9.23 -3.09
C ALA A 99 -23.51 -10.14 -4.16
N GLY A 100 -23.19 -11.44 -4.17
CA GLY A 100 -23.75 -12.41 -5.12
C GLY A 100 -23.37 -12.15 -6.59
N LEU A 101 -22.29 -11.40 -6.83
CA LEU A 101 -21.86 -11.06 -8.18
C LEU A 101 -21.02 -12.19 -8.80
N GLY A 102 -21.06 -12.32 -10.14
CA GLY A 102 -20.24 -13.29 -10.85
C GLY A 102 -18.74 -13.00 -10.78
N GLN A 103 -17.90 -13.99 -11.07
CA GLN A 103 -16.42 -13.89 -10.97
C GLN A 103 -15.80 -12.73 -11.77
N VAL A 104 -16.40 -12.33 -12.90
CA VAL A 104 -15.94 -11.20 -13.71
C VAL A 104 -15.92 -9.89 -12.90
N TRP A 105 -16.83 -9.73 -11.94
CA TRP A 105 -16.93 -8.54 -11.11
C TRP A 105 -15.78 -8.40 -10.12
N ILE A 106 -15.07 -9.48 -9.81
CA ILE A 106 -13.82 -9.41 -9.03
C ILE A 106 -12.79 -8.56 -9.79
N SER A 107 -12.61 -8.83 -11.10
CA SER A 107 -11.69 -8.05 -11.93
C SER A 107 -12.12 -6.59 -12.03
N VAL A 108 -13.42 -6.32 -12.17
CA VAL A 108 -13.97 -4.96 -12.21
C VAL A 108 -13.68 -4.23 -10.88
N ALA A 109 -13.93 -4.88 -9.74
CA ALA A 109 -13.65 -4.31 -8.42
C ALA A 109 -12.16 -4.02 -8.22
N LEU A 110 -11.28 -4.92 -8.66
CA LEU A 110 -9.82 -4.72 -8.60
C LEU A 110 -9.36 -3.56 -9.50
N VAL A 111 -9.93 -3.41 -10.69
CA VAL A 111 -9.66 -2.26 -11.57
C VAL A 111 -10.11 -0.97 -10.93
N LEU A 112 -11.33 -0.92 -10.39
CA LEU A 112 -11.86 0.27 -9.70
C LEU A 112 -11.00 0.64 -8.50
N PHE A 113 -10.61 -0.32 -7.67
CA PHE A 113 -9.68 -0.11 -6.57
C PHE A 113 -8.34 0.45 -7.06
N GLY A 114 -7.79 -0.10 -8.14
CA GLY A 114 -6.56 0.35 -8.75
C GLY A 114 -6.64 1.77 -9.29
N ILE A 115 -7.72 2.12 -10.01
CA ILE A 115 -7.94 3.49 -10.52
C ILE A 115 -8.07 4.46 -9.33
N GLY A 116 -8.86 4.09 -8.32
CA GLY A 116 -8.98 4.87 -7.08
C GLY A 116 -7.61 5.10 -6.43
N SER A 117 -6.81 4.06 -6.28
CA SER A 117 -5.45 4.13 -5.72
C SER A 117 -4.55 5.10 -6.49
N PHE A 118 -4.58 5.05 -7.81
CA PHE A 118 -3.81 5.96 -8.67
C PHE A 118 -4.25 7.43 -8.48
N MET A 119 -5.56 7.67 -8.45
CA MET A 119 -6.10 9.00 -8.18
C MET A 119 -5.72 9.49 -6.77
N GLY A 120 -5.80 8.62 -5.78
CA GLY A 120 -5.45 8.91 -4.39
C GLY A 120 -3.99 9.34 -4.24
N VAL A 121 -3.05 8.59 -4.81
CA VAL A 121 -1.62 8.97 -4.82
C VAL A 121 -1.40 10.28 -5.57
N SER A 122 -2.07 10.49 -6.70
CA SER A 122 -1.94 11.71 -7.51
C SER A 122 -2.44 12.95 -6.77
N ILE A 123 -3.58 12.83 -6.09
CA ILE A 123 -4.14 13.91 -5.25
C ILE A 123 -3.22 14.18 -4.06
N ALA A 124 -2.78 13.12 -3.38
CA ALA A 124 -1.89 13.25 -2.23
C ALA A 124 -0.55 13.88 -2.60
N GLY A 125 0.04 13.52 -3.75
CA GLY A 125 1.27 14.11 -4.24
C GLY A 125 1.17 15.63 -4.41
N ARG A 126 0.02 16.13 -4.86
CA ARG A 126 -0.22 17.58 -5.02
C ARG A 126 -0.58 18.29 -3.72
N LEU A 127 -1.35 17.63 -2.86
CA LEU A 127 -1.90 18.24 -1.64
C LEU A 127 -0.97 18.07 -0.44
N SER A 128 -0.19 17.00 -0.39
CA SER A 128 0.70 16.66 0.73
C SER A 128 1.83 17.68 0.89
N ASP A 129 2.28 18.31 -0.20
CA ASP A 129 3.32 19.34 -0.14
C ASP A 129 2.81 20.64 0.47
N GLN A 130 1.54 20.97 0.25
CA GLN A 130 0.95 22.24 0.71
C GLN A 130 0.21 22.08 2.05
N HIS A 131 -0.59 21.02 2.21
CA HIS A 131 -1.51 20.85 3.33
C HIS A 131 -1.54 19.39 3.87
N PRO A 132 -0.39 18.82 4.29
CA PRO A 132 -0.34 17.41 4.70
C PRO A 132 -1.21 17.07 5.93
N ARG A 133 -1.39 18.04 6.83
CA ARG A 133 -2.28 17.88 8.00
C ARG A 133 -3.74 17.82 7.60
N MET A 134 -4.17 18.69 6.67
CA MET A 134 -5.55 18.75 6.20
C MET A 134 -5.93 17.44 5.52
N LEU A 135 -5.04 16.88 4.68
CA LEU A 135 -5.28 15.62 4.01
C LEU A 135 -5.55 14.49 5.02
N LEU A 136 -4.72 14.37 6.06
CA LEU A 136 -4.89 13.33 7.08
C LEU A 136 -6.14 13.53 7.94
N VAL A 137 -6.41 14.77 8.35
CA VAL A 137 -7.58 15.10 9.19
C VAL A 137 -8.89 14.84 8.44
N VAL A 138 -8.91 14.97 7.11
CA VAL A 138 -10.11 14.73 6.30
C VAL A 138 -10.15 13.27 5.78
N ALA A 139 -9.06 12.81 5.17
CA ALA A 139 -9.07 11.52 4.49
C ALA A 139 -9.06 10.32 5.45
N ALA A 140 -8.43 10.43 6.62
CA ALA A 140 -8.38 9.30 7.55
C ALA A 140 -9.76 9.00 8.20
N PRO A 141 -10.54 9.98 8.69
CA PRO A 141 -11.91 9.73 9.13
C PRO A 141 -12.83 9.25 8.00
N LEU A 142 -12.70 9.81 6.78
CA LEU A 142 -13.47 9.35 5.63
C LEU A 142 -13.13 7.90 5.26
N LEU A 143 -11.86 7.50 5.40
CA LEU A 143 -11.43 6.11 5.19
C LEU A 143 -12.11 5.19 6.22
N LEU A 144 -12.12 5.57 7.50
CA LEU A 144 -12.79 4.80 8.54
C LEU A 144 -14.30 4.67 8.26
N VAL A 145 -14.96 5.79 7.96
CA VAL A 145 -16.40 5.78 7.61
C VAL A 145 -16.64 4.92 6.38
N GLY A 146 -15.77 4.99 5.38
CA GLY A 146 -15.84 4.16 4.19
C GLY A 146 -15.75 2.66 4.48
N TRP A 147 -14.89 2.24 5.41
CA TRP A 147 -14.83 0.83 5.85
C TRP A 147 -16.11 0.40 6.58
N LEU A 148 -16.65 1.25 7.43
CA LEU A 148 -17.92 0.97 8.12
C LEU A 148 -19.09 0.89 7.14
N LEU A 149 -19.15 1.79 6.16
CA LEU A 149 -20.17 1.74 5.10
C LEU A 149 -20.01 0.49 4.24
N LEU A 150 -18.78 0.08 3.93
CA LEU A 150 -18.54 -1.17 3.19
C LEU A 150 -19.08 -2.37 3.97
N ALA A 151 -18.86 -2.44 5.28
CA ALA A 151 -19.36 -3.53 6.12
C ALA A 151 -20.92 -3.63 6.09
N VAL A 152 -21.61 -2.50 6.01
CA VAL A 152 -23.08 -2.46 6.01
C VAL A 152 -23.66 -2.65 4.59
N LEU A 153 -23.02 -2.08 3.58
CA LEU A 153 -23.54 -1.99 2.21
C LEU A 153 -22.95 -3.01 1.24
N ALA A 154 -22.09 -3.92 1.73
CA ALA A 154 -21.41 -4.92 0.89
C ALA A 154 -22.39 -5.85 0.12
N GLY A 155 -23.61 -6.06 0.63
CA GLY A 155 -24.64 -6.82 -0.06
C GLY A 155 -25.29 -6.15 -1.28
N HIS A 156 -24.98 -4.87 -1.53
CA HIS A 156 -25.54 -4.11 -2.65
C HIS A 156 -24.44 -3.83 -3.70
N SER A 157 -24.62 -4.33 -4.90
CA SER A 157 -23.59 -4.31 -5.97
C SER A 157 -23.06 -2.91 -6.29
N VAL A 158 -23.94 -1.91 -6.47
CA VAL A 158 -23.53 -0.55 -6.84
C VAL A 158 -22.81 0.16 -5.68
N PRO A 159 -23.34 0.22 -4.45
CA PRO A 159 -22.62 0.75 -3.30
C PRO A 159 -21.27 0.07 -3.08
N LEU A 160 -21.17 -1.26 -3.20
CA LEU A 160 -19.93 -2.00 -3.07
C LEU A 160 -18.86 -1.48 -4.04
N LEU A 161 -19.17 -1.38 -5.33
CA LEU A 161 -18.20 -0.97 -6.34
C LEU A 161 -17.76 0.49 -6.18
N VAL A 162 -18.71 1.38 -5.84
CA VAL A 162 -18.40 2.78 -5.54
C VAL A 162 -17.50 2.90 -4.31
N LEU A 163 -17.80 2.17 -3.24
CA LEU A 163 -16.99 2.17 -2.03
C LEU A 163 -15.61 1.58 -2.27
N VAL A 164 -15.48 0.52 -3.04
CA VAL A 164 -14.18 -0.06 -3.39
C VAL A 164 -13.29 0.96 -4.11
N PHE A 165 -13.85 1.73 -5.05
CA PHE A 165 -13.12 2.81 -5.72
C PHE A 165 -12.71 3.91 -4.73
N LEU A 166 -13.64 4.42 -3.92
CA LEU A 166 -13.38 5.49 -2.95
C LEU A 166 -12.38 5.06 -1.87
N LEU A 167 -12.48 3.82 -1.40
CA LEU A 167 -11.57 3.26 -0.41
C LEU A 167 -10.16 3.09 -0.98
N GLY A 168 -10.03 2.65 -2.24
CA GLY A 168 -8.74 2.64 -2.94
C GLY A 168 -8.13 4.03 -2.99
N MET A 169 -8.92 5.04 -3.34
CA MET A 169 -8.48 6.44 -3.41
C MET A 169 -8.04 6.97 -2.04
N LEU A 170 -8.85 6.83 -1.02
CA LEU A 170 -8.57 7.34 0.33
C LEU A 170 -7.40 6.60 0.99
N ALA A 171 -7.37 5.27 0.90
CA ALA A 171 -6.32 4.44 1.50
C ALA A 171 -4.93 4.79 0.94
N PHE A 172 -4.83 4.98 -0.37
CA PHE A 172 -3.56 5.31 -1.01
C PHE A 172 -3.19 6.80 -0.86
N ALA A 173 -4.16 7.70 -0.74
CA ALA A 173 -3.90 9.08 -0.37
C ALA A 173 -3.33 9.19 1.05
N VAL A 174 -3.95 8.53 2.01
CA VAL A 174 -3.47 8.47 3.40
C VAL A 174 -2.12 7.74 3.47
N GLY A 175 -2.00 6.57 2.83
CA GLY A 175 -0.79 5.76 2.86
C GLY A 175 0.43 6.48 2.31
N SER A 176 0.32 7.14 1.14
CA SER A 176 1.44 7.92 0.57
C SER A 176 1.84 9.10 1.46
N THR A 177 0.87 9.77 2.09
CA THR A 177 1.15 10.84 3.05
C THR A 177 1.83 10.29 4.32
N MET A 178 1.48 9.08 4.77
CA MET A 178 2.15 8.44 5.90
C MET A 178 3.59 8.06 5.59
N ILE A 179 3.90 7.59 4.36
CA ILE A 179 5.28 7.36 3.91
C ILE A 179 6.10 8.64 4.05
N ALA A 180 5.61 9.76 3.51
CA ALA A 180 6.28 11.05 3.64
C ALA A 180 6.49 11.44 5.11
N ARG A 181 5.49 11.22 5.97
CA ARG A 181 5.59 11.48 7.41
C ARG A 181 6.66 10.65 8.11
N VAL A 182 6.79 9.36 7.77
CA VAL A 182 7.84 8.49 8.30
C VAL A 182 9.21 9.01 7.86
N LEU A 183 9.38 9.36 6.57
CA LEU A 183 10.63 9.92 6.06
C LEU A 183 11.01 11.23 6.78
N TYR A 184 10.06 12.15 6.97
CA TYR A 184 10.32 13.39 7.73
C TYR A 184 10.63 13.13 9.21
N ALA A 185 9.98 12.16 9.84
CA ALA A 185 10.26 11.79 11.21
C ALA A 185 11.63 11.12 11.37
N ALA A 186 12.10 10.43 10.32
CA ALA A 186 13.39 9.75 10.25
C ALA A 186 14.52 10.66 9.73
N SER A 187 14.39 12.00 9.75
CA SER A 187 15.39 12.94 9.22
C SER A 187 16.79 12.83 9.84
N LYS A 188 16.88 12.26 11.05
CA LYS A 188 18.16 11.96 11.72
C LYS A 188 18.72 10.56 11.38
N ALA A 189 18.04 9.79 10.56
CA ALA A 189 18.44 8.48 10.07
C ALA A 189 18.32 8.46 8.52
N PRO A 190 19.15 9.22 7.80
CA PRO A 190 18.99 9.43 6.36
C PRO A 190 19.12 8.14 5.55
N THR A 191 19.95 7.18 5.99
CA THR A 191 20.14 5.91 5.29
C THR A 191 19.00 4.92 5.57
N MET A 192 18.38 4.97 6.77
CA MET A 192 17.34 4.04 7.22
C MET A 192 15.91 4.54 7.01
N GLY A 193 15.70 5.81 6.66
CA GLY A 193 14.37 6.40 6.54
C GLY A 193 13.43 5.65 5.59
N GLY A 194 13.92 5.27 4.41
CA GLY A 194 13.18 4.46 3.44
C GLY A 194 12.87 3.06 3.96
N SER A 195 13.81 2.45 4.67
CA SER A 195 13.64 1.11 5.27
C SER A 195 12.57 1.13 6.36
N TYR A 196 12.48 2.18 7.18
CA TYR A 196 11.44 2.33 8.19
C TYR A 196 10.04 2.43 7.58
N ALA A 197 9.89 3.24 6.52
CA ALA A 197 8.62 3.35 5.82
C ALA A 197 8.20 2.00 5.21
N THR A 198 9.13 1.33 4.53
CA THR A 198 8.88 0.03 3.91
C THR A 198 8.55 -1.04 4.94
N ALA A 199 9.30 -1.11 6.04
CA ALA A 199 9.04 -2.06 7.12
C ALA A 199 7.65 -1.85 7.74
N ALA A 200 7.28 -0.60 8.04
CA ALA A 200 5.96 -0.28 8.59
C ALA A 200 4.83 -0.74 7.66
N LEU A 201 4.94 -0.44 6.36
CA LEU A 201 3.93 -0.85 5.37
C LEU A 201 3.85 -2.38 5.25
N ASN A 202 4.99 -3.08 5.19
CA ASN A 202 5.01 -4.54 5.05
C ASN A 202 4.49 -5.26 6.30
N ILE A 203 4.80 -4.74 7.51
CA ILE A 203 4.20 -5.25 8.76
C ILE A 203 2.67 -5.12 8.69
N GLY A 204 2.16 -3.95 8.26
CA GLY A 204 0.72 -3.75 8.08
C GLY A 204 0.13 -4.72 7.04
N ALA A 205 0.77 -4.82 5.87
CA ALA A 205 0.30 -5.70 4.80
C ALA A 205 0.27 -7.19 5.18
N ALA A 206 1.14 -7.63 6.08
CA ALA A 206 1.15 -9.00 6.58
C ALA A 206 0.16 -9.20 7.74
N ALA A 207 0.15 -8.28 8.71
CA ALA A 207 -0.69 -8.39 9.91
C ALA A 207 -2.19 -8.21 9.61
N GLY A 208 -2.55 -7.30 8.68
CA GLY A 208 -3.94 -7.01 8.34
C GLY A 208 -4.73 -8.23 7.87
N PRO A 209 -4.31 -8.91 6.79
CA PRO A 209 -4.97 -10.13 6.33
C PRO A 209 -4.97 -11.25 7.37
N ALA A 210 -3.88 -11.41 8.14
CA ALA A 210 -3.81 -12.42 9.19
C ALA A 210 -4.88 -12.20 10.28
N LEU A 211 -5.02 -10.96 10.75
CA LEU A 211 -6.08 -10.60 11.71
C LEU A 211 -7.48 -10.76 11.11
N GLY A 212 -7.65 -10.41 9.83
CA GLY A 212 -8.89 -10.62 9.10
C GLY A 212 -9.28 -12.11 9.02
N ALA A 213 -8.32 -12.99 8.74
CA ALA A 213 -8.57 -14.43 8.70
C ALA A 213 -9.02 -14.98 10.06
N VAL A 214 -8.32 -14.62 11.14
CA VAL A 214 -8.72 -15.03 12.51
C VAL A 214 -10.11 -14.55 12.87
N SER A 215 -10.49 -13.33 12.46
CA SER A 215 -11.83 -12.78 12.72
C SER A 215 -12.93 -13.57 12.00
N LEU A 216 -12.67 -14.03 10.78
CA LEU A 216 -13.61 -14.84 10.01
C LEU A 216 -13.78 -16.23 10.59
N GLU A 217 -12.71 -16.89 11.03
CA GLU A 217 -12.77 -18.20 11.70
C GLU A 217 -13.56 -18.13 13.01
N SER A 218 -13.38 -17.05 13.79
CA SER A 218 -14.11 -16.87 15.05
C SER A 218 -15.59 -16.56 14.87
N SER A 219 -16.01 -16.04 13.72
CA SER A 219 -17.41 -15.74 13.43
C SER A 219 -18.18 -16.91 12.81
N SER A 220 -17.48 -17.96 12.38
CA SER A 220 -18.07 -19.16 11.79
C SER A 220 -18.32 -20.29 12.80
N ASN A 221 -17.86 -20.12 14.04
CA ASN A 221 -18.13 -21.01 15.17
C ASN A 221 -19.24 -20.44 16.07
#